data_6ae7f81feefbbf6af247b39205fe956b
#
_entry.id   6ae7f81feefbbf6af247b39205fe956b
#
_cell.length_a   1.000
_cell.length_b   1.000
_cell.length_c   1.000
_cell.angle_alpha   90.00
_cell.angle_beta   90.00
_cell.angle_gamma   90.00
#
_symmetry.space_group_name_H-M   'P 1'
#
loop_
_entity.id
_entity.type
_entity.pdbx_description
1 polymer ?
#
loop_
_entity_poly.entity_id
_entity_poly.type
_entity_poly.pdbx_seq_one_letter_code
_entity_poly.pdbx_strand_id
1 'polypeptide(L)'
;NVLSDTLLDQFIRNTELDIAGKVDYDDTRKYSTSNFNTNKRFLVMPSDFLVIRSLQVFASSDLSSARTYMEKRDTSFISEFNGSGATGQPRFYANWDENNIVVAPIPDQAYAVQLNYIITPPHFTSTNNTFLAQYQEAMLLHGVLVEAFGYLKGPMDMYKLYKERYNEGLQSFAIQQMGRRRRAEYDDGVIRQKIASPSPNTIL
;
A
#
# COMPACT_ATOMS: atom_id res chain seq x y z
N ASN A 1 -27.35 -24.96 10.39
CA ASN A 1 -26.48 -23.81 10.50
C ASN A 1 -27.25 -22.55 10.13
N VAL A 2 -27.23 -21.53 10.99
CA VAL A 2 -27.91 -20.25 10.77
C VAL A 2 -27.12 -19.39 9.79
N LEU A 3 -25.79 -19.56 9.72
CA LEU A 3 -24.89 -18.90 8.80
C LEU A 3 -24.31 -19.94 7.83
N SER A 4 -24.27 -19.59 6.54
CA SER A 4 -23.57 -20.39 5.52
C SER A 4 -22.08 -20.04 5.51
N ASP A 5 -21.25 -20.96 5.05
CA ASP A 5 -19.81 -20.73 4.91
C ASP A 5 -19.50 -19.55 3.99
N THR A 6 -20.28 -19.39 2.90
CA THR A 6 -20.17 -18.26 1.98
C THR A 6 -20.43 -16.91 2.68
N LEU A 7 -21.41 -16.86 3.60
CA LEU A 7 -21.73 -15.64 4.32
C LEU A 7 -20.65 -15.31 5.37
N LEU A 8 -20.10 -16.33 6.03
CA LEU A 8 -18.97 -16.16 6.94
C LEU A 8 -17.73 -15.63 6.19
N ASP A 9 -17.47 -16.16 5.01
CA ASP A 9 -16.39 -15.70 4.14
C ASP A 9 -16.55 -14.21 3.76
N GLN A 10 -17.77 -13.77 3.45
CA GLN A 10 -18.07 -12.36 3.21
C GLN A 10 -17.83 -11.48 4.44
N PHE A 11 -18.20 -11.94 5.65
CA PHE A 11 -17.93 -11.18 6.89
C PHE A 11 -16.44 -11.05 7.17
N ILE A 12 -15.67 -12.11 6.93
CA ILE A 12 -14.22 -12.08 7.03
C ILE A 12 -13.67 -11.04 6.05
N ARG A 13 -14.07 -11.11 4.79
CA ARG A 13 -13.62 -10.18 3.74
C ARG A 13 -13.96 -8.73 4.06
N ASN A 14 -15.16 -8.44 4.50
CA ASN A 14 -15.59 -7.10 4.91
C ASN A 14 -14.72 -6.56 6.06
N THR A 15 -14.44 -7.41 7.06
CA THR A 15 -13.59 -7.05 8.20
C THR A 15 -12.15 -6.77 7.76
N GLU A 16 -11.56 -7.58 6.89
CA GLU A 16 -10.21 -7.37 6.34
C GLU A 16 -10.10 -6.05 5.60
N LEU A 17 -11.09 -5.73 4.76
CA LEU A 17 -11.15 -4.47 4.02
C LEU A 17 -11.33 -3.27 4.95
N ASP A 18 -12.15 -3.38 5.98
CA ASP A 18 -12.35 -2.34 6.99
C ASP A 18 -11.04 -2.04 7.77
N ILE A 19 -10.32 -3.10 8.18
CA ILE A 19 -9.02 -2.96 8.84
C ILE A 19 -8.01 -2.29 7.92
N ALA A 20 -7.90 -2.74 6.68
CA ALA A 20 -6.95 -2.18 5.70
C ALA A 20 -7.28 -0.73 5.30
N GLY A 21 -8.55 -0.35 5.34
CA GLY A 21 -8.98 1.03 5.12
C GLY A 21 -8.64 1.97 6.28
N LYS A 22 -8.51 1.44 7.50
CA LYS A 22 -8.25 2.21 8.72
C LYS A 22 -6.79 2.22 9.15
N VAL A 23 -6.05 1.14 8.87
CA VAL A 23 -4.66 0.96 9.31
C VAL A 23 -3.78 0.58 8.13
N ASP A 24 -2.76 1.40 7.86
CA ASP A 24 -1.72 1.08 6.89
C ASP A 24 -0.66 0.19 7.58
N TYR A 25 -0.53 -1.08 7.16
CA TYR A 25 0.42 -2.05 7.71
C TYR A 25 1.35 -2.60 6.61
N ASP A 26 2.52 -3.10 7.00
CA ASP A 26 3.61 -3.36 6.09
C ASP A 26 3.34 -4.53 5.11
N ASP A 27 2.52 -5.50 5.50
CA ASP A 27 2.17 -6.65 4.65
C ASP A 27 1.39 -6.25 3.38
N THR A 28 0.71 -5.09 3.40
CA THR A 28 0.02 -4.54 2.22
C THR A 28 0.96 -3.86 1.23
N ARG A 29 2.25 -3.78 1.52
CA ARG A 29 3.23 -3.09 0.69
C ARG A 29 4.02 -4.08 -0.15
N LYS A 30 4.02 -3.85 -1.45
CA LYS A 30 4.80 -4.64 -2.40
C LYS A 30 5.58 -3.75 -3.35
N TYR A 31 6.54 -4.36 -4.02
CA TYR A 31 7.18 -3.78 -5.18
C TYR A 31 7.07 -4.74 -6.36
N SER A 32 7.05 -4.17 -7.54
CA SER A 32 7.11 -4.90 -8.81
C SER A 32 8.10 -4.21 -9.73
N THR A 33 8.79 -5.00 -10.52
CA THR A 33 9.73 -4.51 -11.54
C THR A 33 9.22 -4.92 -12.92
N SER A 34 9.35 -4.03 -13.87
CA SER A 34 8.94 -4.25 -15.27
C SER A 34 9.81 -3.38 -16.17
N ASN A 35 9.60 -3.45 -17.47
CA ASN A 35 10.22 -2.56 -18.44
C ASN A 35 9.15 -1.80 -19.21
N PHE A 36 9.42 -0.54 -19.53
CA PHE A 36 8.61 0.20 -20.48
C PHE A 36 8.73 -0.42 -21.88
N ASN A 37 7.63 -0.46 -22.60
CA ASN A 37 7.65 -0.79 -24.01
C ASN A 37 8.02 0.45 -24.80
N THR A 38 9.00 0.35 -25.70
CA THR A 38 9.42 1.43 -26.60
C THR A 38 8.23 1.99 -27.37
N ASN A 39 8.13 3.30 -27.43
CA ASN A 39 7.04 4.03 -28.10
C ASN A 39 5.63 3.78 -27.54
N LYS A 40 5.52 3.24 -26.33
CA LYS A 40 4.24 3.05 -25.61
C LYS A 40 4.17 3.98 -24.41
N ARG A 41 3.14 4.82 -24.35
CA ARG A 41 2.92 5.77 -23.24
C ARG A 41 2.21 5.17 -22.03
N PHE A 42 1.68 3.95 -22.15
CA PHE A 42 0.96 3.29 -21.06
C PHE A 42 1.82 2.19 -20.42
N LEU A 43 1.75 2.12 -19.09
CA LEU A 43 2.30 1.02 -18.30
C LEU A 43 1.16 0.32 -17.58
N VAL A 44 1.08 -1.00 -17.72
CA VAL A 44 0.07 -1.84 -17.06
C VAL A 44 0.50 -2.08 -15.62
N MET A 45 -0.43 -1.90 -14.69
CA MET A 45 -0.22 -2.16 -13.27
C MET A 45 -0.43 -3.64 -12.93
N PRO A 46 0.19 -4.15 -11.85
CA PRO A 46 -0.12 -5.47 -11.31
C PRO A 46 -1.62 -5.61 -10.97
N SER A 47 -2.18 -6.82 -11.10
CA SER A 47 -3.60 -7.08 -10.84
C SER A 47 -4.04 -6.88 -9.38
N ASP A 48 -3.09 -6.92 -8.44
CA ASP A 48 -3.31 -6.70 -7.00
C ASP A 48 -3.07 -5.24 -6.57
N PHE A 49 -2.80 -4.35 -7.54
CA PHE A 49 -2.52 -2.94 -7.33
C PHE A 49 -3.72 -2.17 -6.77
N LEU A 50 -3.48 -1.33 -5.77
CA LEU A 50 -4.47 -0.41 -5.22
C LEU A 50 -4.00 1.05 -5.28
N VAL A 51 -2.82 1.35 -4.75
CA VAL A 51 -2.29 2.72 -4.67
C VAL A 51 -0.78 2.76 -4.94
N ILE A 52 -0.32 3.66 -5.80
CA ILE A 52 1.11 3.93 -6.02
C ILE A 52 1.68 4.67 -4.81
N ARG A 53 2.75 4.13 -4.24
CA ARG A 53 3.56 4.83 -3.23
C ARG A 53 4.71 5.59 -3.88
N SER A 54 5.43 4.94 -4.76
CA SER A 54 6.50 5.57 -5.55
C SER A 54 6.74 4.79 -6.84
N LEU A 55 7.16 5.50 -7.86
CA LEU A 55 7.54 4.96 -9.15
C LEU A 55 8.95 5.44 -9.48
N GLN A 56 9.85 4.52 -9.78
CA GLN A 56 11.23 4.79 -10.13
C GLN A 56 11.50 4.28 -11.53
N VAL A 57 12.19 5.07 -12.32
CA VAL A 57 12.67 4.68 -13.65
C VAL A 57 14.20 4.60 -13.65
N PHE A 58 14.73 3.62 -14.30
CA PHE A 58 16.17 3.40 -14.44
C PHE A 58 16.66 3.95 -15.79
N ALA A 59 17.92 4.31 -15.87
CA ALA A 59 18.50 4.91 -17.08
C ALA A 59 18.63 3.92 -18.27
N SER A 60 18.45 2.63 -18.01
CA SER A 60 18.46 1.57 -19.01
C SER A 60 17.46 0.46 -18.65
N SER A 61 17.43 -0.62 -19.39
CA SER A 61 16.67 -1.83 -19.06
C SER A 61 17.25 -2.61 -17.88
N ASP A 62 18.40 -2.20 -17.33
CA ASP A 62 19.05 -2.84 -16.20
C ASP A 62 18.72 -2.09 -14.88
N LEU A 63 18.25 -2.82 -13.88
CA LEU A 63 17.94 -2.33 -12.53
C LEU A 63 19.19 -1.87 -11.75
N SER A 64 20.41 -2.16 -12.20
CA SER A 64 21.64 -1.66 -11.62
C SER A 64 22.01 -0.24 -12.09
N SER A 65 21.35 0.26 -13.15
CA SER A 65 21.61 1.58 -13.70
C SER A 65 21.09 2.72 -12.79
N ALA A 66 21.53 3.95 -13.07
CA ALA A 66 21.07 5.12 -12.32
C ALA A 66 19.54 5.23 -12.33
N ARG A 67 18.94 5.50 -11.17
CA ARG A 67 17.49 5.58 -11.00
C ARG A 67 17.03 6.97 -10.64
N THR A 68 15.85 7.32 -11.12
CA THR A 68 15.19 8.59 -10.82
C THR A 68 13.74 8.36 -10.42
N TYR A 69 13.25 9.09 -9.44
CA TYR A 69 11.83 9.05 -9.08
C TYR A 69 11.01 9.78 -10.14
N MET A 70 9.89 9.16 -10.52
CA MET A 70 8.91 9.81 -11.39
C MET A 70 7.96 10.66 -10.56
N GLU A 71 7.57 11.81 -11.11
CA GLU A 71 6.67 12.75 -10.46
C GLU A 71 5.23 12.52 -10.93
N LYS A 72 4.29 12.46 -9.98
CA LYS A 72 2.86 12.38 -10.31
C LYS A 72 2.35 13.72 -10.80
N ARG A 73 1.69 13.71 -11.95
CA ARG A 73 1.03 14.88 -12.57
C ARG A 73 -0.42 14.55 -12.94
N ASP A 74 -1.14 15.55 -13.39
CA ASP A 74 -2.47 15.39 -13.94
C ASP A 74 -2.43 14.78 -15.35
N THR A 75 -3.50 14.09 -15.75
CA THR A 75 -3.62 13.47 -17.07
C THR A 75 -3.62 14.49 -18.20
N SER A 76 -4.17 15.70 -17.98
CA SER A 76 -4.15 16.79 -18.95
C SER A 76 -2.72 17.26 -19.23
N PHE A 77 -1.91 17.45 -18.18
CA PHE A 77 -0.48 17.77 -18.32
C PHE A 77 0.27 16.73 -19.14
N ILE A 78 0.08 15.43 -18.83
CA ILE A 78 0.74 14.34 -19.56
C ILE A 78 0.32 14.31 -21.04
N SER A 79 -0.96 14.56 -21.29
CA SER A 79 -1.50 14.56 -22.68
C SER A 79 -0.93 15.73 -23.48
N GLU A 80 -0.85 16.89 -22.90
CA GLU A 80 -0.27 18.09 -23.53
C GLU A 80 1.23 17.89 -23.76
N PHE A 81 1.98 17.40 -22.77
CA PHE A 81 3.39 17.11 -22.89
C PHE A 81 3.71 16.10 -24.02
N ASN A 82 2.94 15.02 -24.10
CA ASN A 82 3.08 14.00 -25.15
C ASN A 82 2.61 14.50 -26.53
N GLY A 83 1.73 15.51 -26.56
CA GLY A 83 1.28 16.18 -27.80
C GLY A 83 2.42 16.85 -28.54
N SER A 84 3.49 17.23 -27.87
CA SER A 84 4.72 17.78 -28.49
C SER A 84 5.57 16.72 -29.20
N GLY A 85 5.23 15.42 -29.10
CA GLY A 85 6.03 14.31 -29.66
C GLY A 85 7.33 14.05 -28.91
N ALA A 86 7.51 14.56 -27.70
CA ALA A 86 8.70 14.36 -26.90
C ALA A 86 8.88 12.89 -26.52
N THR A 87 10.05 12.33 -26.86
CA THR A 87 10.45 10.96 -26.50
C THR A 87 11.68 10.99 -25.60
N GLY A 88 11.85 9.98 -24.77
CA GLY A 88 12.99 9.88 -23.85
C GLY A 88 12.67 9.11 -22.59
N GLN A 89 13.56 9.20 -21.59
CA GLN A 89 13.33 8.60 -20.29
C GLN A 89 12.11 9.24 -19.60
N PRO A 90 11.08 8.47 -19.22
CA PRO A 90 9.90 9.00 -18.52
C PRO A 90 10.26 9.67 -17.20
N ARG A 91 9.64 10.82 -16.94
CA ARG A 91 9.83 11.59 -15.69
C ARG A 91 8.53 11.85 -14.95
N PHE A 92 7.42 11.85 -15.69
CA PHE A 92 6.10 12.15 -15.17
C PHE A 92 5.16 10.99 -15.42
N TYR A 93 4.20 10.81 -14.51
CA TYR A 93 3.15 9.82 -14.66
C TYR A 93 1.81 10.35 -14.16
N ALA A 94 0.72 9.81 -14.68
CA ALA A 94 -0.63 10.02 -14.17
C ALA A 94 -1.41 8.70 -14.19
N ASN A 95 -2.37 8.56 -13.27
CA ASN A 95 -3.31 7.46 -13.33
C ASN A 95 -4.25 7.69 -14.51
N TRP A 96 -4.33 6.71 -15.42
CA TRP A 96 -5.22 6.78 -16.57
C TRP A 96 -6.55 6.09 -16.30
N ASP A 97 -6.46 4.85 -15.86
CA ASP A 97 -7.57 4.00 -15.43
C ASP A 97 -7.13 3.11 -14.26
N GLU A 98 -8.00 2.16 -13.85
CA GLU A 98 -7.74 1.25 -12.73
C GLU A 98 -6.46 0.42 -12.92
N ASN A 99 -6.15 0.01 -14.17
CA ASN A 99 -5.08 -0.93 -14.48
C ASN A 99 -3.90 -0.29 -15.21
N ASN A 100 -3.98 0.98 -15.60
CA ASN A 100 -2.96 1.62 -16.42
C ASN A 100 -2.59 3.00 -15.89
N ILE A 101 -1.30 3.30 -15.99
CA ILE A 101 -0.79 4.66 -15.88
C ILE A 101 -0.28 5.15 -17.24
N VAL A 102 -0.36 6.45 -17.44
CA VAL A 102 0.22 7.13 -18.60
C VAL A 102 1.49 7.86 -18.15
N VAL A 103 2.52 7.85 -19.01
CA VAL A 103 3.82 8.44 -18.70
C VAL A 103 4.24 9.47 -19.73
N ALA A 104 5.10 10.40 -19.34
CA ALA A 104 5.71 11.41 -20.20
C ALA A 104 7.18 11.69 -19.77
N PRO A 105 8.08 11.94 -20.73
CA PRO A 105 7.93 11.72 -22.19
C PRO A 105 7.66 10.28 -22.56
N ILE A 106 7.30 10.03 -23.82
CA ILE A 106 7.09 8.68 -24.34
C ILE A 106 8.43 7.93 -24.35
N PRO A 107 8.52 6.69 -23.79
CA PRO A 107 9.79 5.95 -23.75
C PRO A 107 10.35 5.70 -25.14
N ASP A 108 11.61 6.09 -25.38
CA ASP A 108 12.35 5.84 -26.62
C ASP A 108 13.10 4.51 -26.61
N GLN A 109 13.22 3.90 -25.44
CA GLN A 109 13.79 2.56 -25.24
C GLN A 109 13.11 1.83 -24.07
N ALA A 110 13.49 0.55 -23.87
CA ALA A 110 12.97 -0.27 -22.78
C ALA A 110 13.66 0.09 -21.45
N TYR A 111 13.27 1.19 -20.83
CA TYR A 111 13.74 1.54 -19.48
C TYR A 111 13.14 0.59 -18.43
N ALA A 112 13.97 0.12 -17.51
CA ALA A 112 13.45 -0.61 -16.35
C ALA A 112 12.68 0.35 -15.42
N VAL A 113 11.65 -0.16 -14.82
CA VAL A 113 10.79 0.57 -13.88
C VAL A 113 10.55 -0.26 -12.63
N GLN A 114 10.60 0.37 -11.47
CA GLN A 114 10.23 -0.22 -10.19
C GLN A 114 9.04 0.54 -9.61
N LEU A 115 7.96 -0.17 -9.41
CA LEU A 115 6.75 0.30 -8.76
C LEU A 115 6.74 -0.18 -7.31
N ASN A 116 6.64 0.75 -6.35
CA ASN A 116 6.30 0.46 -4.97
C ASN A 116 4.85 0.85 -4.74
N TYR A 117 4.04 -0.07 -4.25
CA TYR A 117 2.60 0.11 -4.19
C TYR A 117 1.96 -0.57 -2.98
N ILE A 118 0.73 -0.22 -2.71
CA ILE A 118 -0.14 -0.89 -1.74
C ILE A 118 -1.03 -1.84 -2.53
N ILE A 119 -1.11 -3.08 -2.06
CA ILE A 119 -1.97 -4.11 -2.64
C ILE A 119 -3.36 -4.07 -2.03
N THR A 120 -4.33 -4.59 -2.76
CA THR A 120 -5.59 -5.04 -2.17
C THR A 120 -5.27 -6.10 -1.10
N PRO A 121 -5.73 -5.96 0.14
CA PRO A 121 -5.38 -6.89 1.21
C PRO A 121 -5.75 -8.33 0.80
N PRO A 122 -4.85 -9.29 1.05
CA PRO A 122 -5.12 -10.69 0.77
C PRO A 122 -6.31 -11.18 1.59
N HIS A 123 -7.06 -12.13 1.05
CA HIS A 123 -8.22 -12.69 1.70
C HIS A 123 -7.84 -13.97 2.47
N PHE A 124 -8.30 -14.07 3.73
CA PHE A 124 -8.16 -15.28 4.53
C PHE A 124 -9.11 -16.35 4.02
N THR A 125 -8.59 -17.54 3.76
CA THR A 125 -9.35 -18.74 3.42
C THR A 125 -8.76 -19.94 4.13
N SER A 126 -9.42 -21.07 4.09
CA SER A 126 -8.90 -22.33 4.66
C SER A 126 -7.53 -22.75 4.10
N THR A 127 -7.16 -22.28 2.92
CA THR A 127 -5.90 -22.57 2.23
C THR A 127 -4.91 -21.40 2.21
N ASN A 128 -5.37 -20.20 2.54
CA ASN A 128 -4.56 -18.98 2.52
C ASN A 128 -4.59 -18.29 3.88
N ASN A 129 -3.49 -18.40 4.64
CA ASN A 129 -3.35 -17.73 5.92
C ASN A 129 -2.80 -16.30 5.71
N THR A 130 -3.53 -15.29 6.15
CA THR A 130 -3.14 -13.89 6.02
C THR A 130 -2.39 -13.40 7.25
N PHE A 131 -1.64 -12.29 7.11
CA PHE A 131 -0.98 -11.64 8.24
C PHE A 131 -1.97 -11.30 9.37
N LEU A 132 -3.16 -10.81 9.05
CA LEU A 132 -4.18 -10.49 10.04
C LEU A 132 -4.66 -11.71 10.80
N ALA A 133 -4.90 -12.83 10.10
CA ALA A 133 -5.32 -14.07 10.72
C ALA A 133 -4.22 -14.70 11.60
N GLN A 134 -2.96 -14.52 11.25
CA GLN A 134 -1.83 -15.08 11.99
C GLN A 134 -1.43 -14.24 13.22
N TYR A 135 -1.45 -12.92 13.11
CA TYR A 135 -0.90 -12.03 14.13
C TYR A 135 -1.93 -11.16 14.85
N GLN A 136 -3.15 -11.06 14.31
CA GLN A 136 -4.23 -10.23 14.83
C GLN A 136 -5.56 -10.99 14.87
N GLU A 137 -5.49 -12.28 15.19
CA GLU A 137 -6.63 -13.21 15.18
C GLU A 137 -7.81 -12.70 16.02
N ALA A 138 -7.55 -12.25 17.25
CA ALA A 138 -8.60 -11.75 18.14
C ALA A 138 -9.31 -10.51 17.59
N MET A 139 -8.58 -9.58 16.97
CA MET A 139 -9.15 -8.40 16.35
C MET A 139 -10.01 -8.79 15.13
N LEU A 140 -9.49 -9.67 14.27
CA LEU A 140 -10.22 -10.16 13.10
C LEU A 140 -11.51 -10.89 13.53
N LEU A 141 -11.42 -11.78 14.51
CA LEU A 141 -12.58 -12.51 15.06
C LEU A 141 -13.64 -11.55 15.60
N HIS A 142 -13.28 -10.56 16.40
CA HIS A 142 -14.25 -9.60 16.93
C HIS A 142 -14.91 -8.77 15.83
N GLY A 143 -14.18 -8.40 14.77
CA GLY A 143 -14.75 -7.73 13.61
C GLY A 143 -15.79 -8.60 12.89
N VAL A 144 -15.47 -9.87 12.64
CA VAL A 144 -16.41 -10.84 12.04
C VAL A 144 -17.66 -11.04 12.93
N LEU A 145 -17.49 -11.08 14.27
CA LEU A 145 -18.61 -11.18 15.19
C LEU A 145 -19.51 -9.94 15.14
N VAL A 146 -18.95 -8.74 14.97
CA VAL A 146 -19.75 -7.51 14.79
C VAL A 146 -20.64 -7.62 13.55
N GLU A 147 -20.07 -8.06 12.42
CA GLU A 147 -20.83 -8.28 11.18
C GLU A 147 -21.91 -9.34 11.36
N ALA A 148 -21.57 -10.49 11.97
CA ALA A 148 -22.49 -11.59 12.19
C ALA A 148 -23.66 -11.21 13.12
N PHE A 149 -23.40 -10.53 14.24
CA PHE A 149 -24.44 -10.08 15.18
C PHE A 149 -25.30 -8.96 14.57
N GLY A 150 -24.71 -8.09 13.75
CA GLY A 150 -25.46 -7.09 12.99
C GLY A 150 -26.43 -7.75 11.99
N TYR A 151 -25.97 -8.74 11.24
CA TYR A 151 -26.78 -9.49 10.28
C TYR A 151 -27.92 -10.28 10.94
N LEU A 152 -27.60 -10.99 12.02
CA LEU A 152 -28.56 -11.82 12.75
C LEU A 152 -29.54 -11.01 13.63
N LYS A 153 -29.37 -9.68 13.72
CA LYS A 153 -30.10 -8.82 14.67
C LYS A 153 -30.01 -9.37 16.11
N GLY A 154 -28.79 -9.79 16.49
CA GLY A 154 -28.51 -10.34 17.80
C GLY A 154 -28.71 -9.34 18.95
N PRO A 155 -28.54 -9.79 20.22
CA PRO A 155 -28.65 -8.91 21.38
C PRO A 155 -27.71 -7.70 21.28
N MET A 156 -28.26 -6.51 21.57
CA MET A 156 -27.56 -5.24 21.38
C MET A 156 -26.34 -5.08 22.32
N ASP A 157 -26.38 -5.64 23.49
CA ASP A 157 -25.30 -5.68 24.46
C ASP A 157 -24.10 -6.49 23.95
N MET A 158 -24.35 -7.65 23.36
CA MET A 158 -23.30 -8.45 22.73
C MET A 158 -22.70 -7.76 21.50
N TYR A 159 -23.55 -7.15 20.65
CA TYR A 159 -23.06 -6.34 19.54
C TYR A 159 -22.14 -5.21 20.01
N LYS A 160 -22.55 -4.47 21.05
CA LYS A 160 -21.73 -3.38 21.64
C LYS A 160 -20.40 -3.91 22.18
N LEU A 161 -20.43 -5.03 22.91
CA LEU A 161 -19.22 -5.64 23.48
C LEU A 161 -18.22 -6.03 22.38
N TYR A 162 -18.67 -6.71 21.31
CA TYR A 162 -17.77 -7.09 20.22
C TYR A 162 -17.25 -5.89 19.46
N LYS A 163 -18.07 -4.86 19.25
CA LYS A 163 -17.65 -3.62 18.61
C LYS A 163 -16.59 -2.86 19.43
N GLU A 164 -16.74 -2.81 20.75
CA GLU A 164 -15.76 -2.23 21.67
C GLU A 164 -14.42 -2.99 21.58
N ARG A 165 -14.47 -4.32 21.70
CA ARG A 165 -13.27 -5.18 21.57
C ARG A 165 -12.59 -5.05 20.21
N TYR A 166 -13.35 -4.95 19.15
CA TYR A 166 -12.82 -4.70 17.80
C TYR A 166 -12.10 -3.35 17.73
N ASN A 167 -12.72 -2.29 18.24
CA ASN A 167 -12.13 -0.95 18.23
C ASN A 167 -10.84 -0.87 19.07
N GLU A 168 -10.83 -1.49 20.26
CA GLU A 168 -9.63 -1.60 21.12
C GLU A 168 -8.51 -2.35 20.37
N GLY A 169 -8.81 -3.47 19.71
CA GLY A 169 -7.86 -4.22 18.91
C GLY A 169 -7.30 -3.40 17.76
N LEU A 170 -8.15 -2.66 17.05
CA LEU A 170 -7.77 -1.79 15.94
C LEU A 170 -6.84 -0.65 16.39
N GLN A 171 -7.14 -0.01 17.51
CA GLN A 171 -6.28 1.04 18.09
C GLN A 171 -4.92 0.49 18.50
N SER A 172 -4.90 -0.66 19.19
CA SER A 172 -3.67 -1.35 19.57
C SER A 172 -2.81 -1.70 18.37
N PHE A 173 -3.43 -2.24 17.32
CA PHE A 173 -2.75 -2.58 16.07
C PHE A 173 -2.18 -1.34 15.38
N ALA A 174 -2.94 -0.25 15.27
CA ALA A 174 -2.46 1.01 14.70
C ALA A 174 -1.24 1.57 15.44
N ILE A 175 -1.25 1.54 16.79
CA ILE A 175 -0.12 1.96 17.62
C ILE A 175 1.11 1.07 17.39
N GLN A 176 0.92 -0.24 17.28
CA GLN A 176 2.02 -1.18 16.99
C GLN A 176 2.66 -0.90 15.62
N GLN A 177 1.85 -0.64 14.59
CA GLN A 177 2.37 -0.32 13.25
C GLN A 177 3.14 1.00 13.23
N MET A 178 2.65 2.02 13.91
CA MET A 178 3.38 3.29 14.07
C MET A 178 4.70 3.10 14.85
N GLY A 179 4.70 2.27 15.88
CA GLY A 179 5.90 1.96 16.68
C GLY A 179 6.97 1.24 15.84
N ARG A 180 6.58 0.30 14.96
CA ARG A 180 7.50 -0.37 14.02
C ARG A 180 8.15 0.62 13.06
N ARG A 181 7.37 1.53 12.48
CA ARG A 181 7.89 2.57 11.56
C ARG A 181 8.88 3.50 12.24
N ARG A 182 8.58 3.97 13.46
CA ARG A 182 9.50 4.82 14.23
C ARG A 182 10.82 4.12 14.54
N ARG A 183 10.79 2.81 14.84
CA ARG A 183 12.02 2.04 15.05
C ARG A 183 12.85 1.92 13.79
N ALA A 184 12.23 1.62 12.63
CA ALA A 184 12.93 1.56 11.36
C ALA A 184 13.59 2.92 11.01
N GLU A 185 12.86 4.03 11.16
CA GLU A 185 13.41 5.38 10.96
C GLU A 185 14.58 5.69 11.90
N TYR A 186 14.51 5.20 13.14
CA TYR A 186 15.60 5.38 14.12
C TYR A 186 16.82 4.53 13.77
N ASP A 187 16.62 3.28 13.35
CA ASP A 187 17.70 2.36 12.95
C ASP A 187 18.42 2.84 11.68
N ASP A 188 17.69 3.44 10.74
CA ASP A 188 18.24 4.09 9.54
C ASP A 188 19.07 5.36 9.85
N GLY A 189 19.18 5.76 11.11
CA GLY A 189 19.99 6.89 11.54
C GLY A 189 19.41 8.27 11.24
N VAL A 190 18.21 8.35 10.67
CA VAL A 190 17.55 9.62 10.32
C VAL A 190 17.34 10.50 11.55
N ILE A 191 17.03 9.92 12.70
CA ILE A 191 16.85 10.65 13.96
C ILE A 191 18.22 10.99 14.60
N ARG A 192 19.24 10.13 14.43
CA ARG A 192 20.59 10.38 14.97
C ARG A 192 21.28 11.57 14.35
N GLN A 193 20.99 11.89 13.08
CA GLN A 193 21.57 13.06 12.41
C GLN A 193 21.00 14.40 12.91
N LYS A 194 19.81 14.39 13.53
CA LYS A 194 19.18 15.61 14.08
C LYS A 194 19.60 15.93 15.52
N ILE A 195 20.18 14.97 16.23
CA ILE A 195 20.77 15.17 17.54
C ILE A 195 22.27 15.38 17.32
N ALA A 196 22.63 16.53 16.79
CA ALA A 196 24.03 16.95 16.80
C ALA A 196 24.45 17.02 18.28
N SER A 197 25.37 16.15 18.69
CA SER A 197 26.05 16.31 19.98
C SER A 197 26.63 17.71 20.04
N PRO A 198 26.43 18.46 21.11
CA PRO A 198 27.11 19.74 21.27
C PRO A 198 28.60 19.50 21.09
N SER A 199 29.21 20.27 20.20
CA SER A 199 30.64 20.20 19.96
C SER A 199 31.39 20.34 21.29
N PRO A 200 32.32 19.42 21.63
CA PRO A 200 33.05 19.51 22.90
C PRO A 200 33.96 20.75 23.03
N ASN A 201 33.96 21.64 22.06
CA ASN A 201 34.81 22.82 22.01
C ASN A 201 34.15 24.16 22.34
N THR A 202 33.00 24.14 23.06
CA THR A 202 32.43 25.40 23.57
C THR A 202 32.49 25.42 25.11
N ILE A 203 33.67 25.23 25.63
CA ILE A 203 34.04 25.67 27.00
C ILE A 203 35.27 26.55 26.86
N LEU A 204 35.03 27.81 26.73
CA LEU A 204 35.90 28.90 27.16
C LEU A 204 35.06 29.94 27.84
#